data_f577b1864438e74fac931b6eb4a2433e
#
_entry.id   f577b1864438e74fac931b6eb4a2433e
#
_cell.length_a   1.000
_cell.length_b   1.000
_cell.length_c   1.000
_cell.angle_alpha   90.00
_cell.angle_beta   90.00
_cell.angle_gamma   90.00
#
_symmetry.space_group_name_H-M   'P 1'
#
loop_
_entity.id
_entity.type
_entity.pdbx_description
1 polymer ?
#
loop_
_entity_poly.entity_id
_entity_poly.type
_entity_poly.pdbx_seq_one_letter_code
_entity_poly.pdbx_strand_id
1 'polypeptide(L)'
;MTTRVAVVADTHCPEFLERLPDRLFEVLDGVDLVLHAGDINSELTLAALGRLARVEAVKGDHDGSLANLPASREVTVEGKRIVVVHGQRSRWIEEPSTLLWTLSLGYFRPKRGLQRALRRRFPQADAIVYGHTHRSQAETIKGVLLFNPGGVHQWNPRTAKHRLTQNPGWFEWCWLQVARHMRRYDTPSVGILEIGDSGIVPRVIEL
;
A
#
# COMPACT_ATOMS: atom_id res chain seq x y z
N MET A 1 2.34 23.62 14.71
CA MET A 1 1.93 22.27 15.22
C MET A 1 2.32 21.25 14.19
N THR A 2 2.49 19.98 14.58
CA THR A 2 2.83 18.90 13.63
C THR A 2 1.72 17.86 13.67
N THR A 3 1.07 17.65 12.52
CA THR A 3 0.03 16.63 12.35
C THR A 3 0.68 15.30 11.95
N ARG A 4 0.34 14.21 12.64
CA ARG A 4 0.82 12.85 12.37
C ARG A 4 -0.21 12.09 11.53
N VAL A 5 0.14 11.78 10.30
CA VAL A 5 -0.73 11.07 9.36
C VAL A 5 -0.20 9.66 9.13
N ALA A 6 -0.99 8.66 9.51
CA ALA A 6 -0.69 7.27 9.16
C ALA A 6 -0.95 7.01 7.68
N VAL A 7 -0.09 6.23 7.06
CA VAL A 7 -0.26 5.75 5.69
C VAL A 7 -0.23 4.23 5.69
N VAL A 8 -1.33 3.63 5.28
CA VAL A 8 -1.54 2.18 5.22
C VAL A 8 -1.87 1.79 3.79
N ALA A 9 -1.38 0.67 3.31
CA ALA A 9 -1.70 0.13 2.01
C ALA A 9 -1.68 -1.40 2.03
N ASP A 10 -2.39 -2.02 1.09
CA ASP A 10 -2.28 -3.43 0.77
C ASP A 10 -2.46 -4.31 2.04
N THR A 11 -3.54 -4.05 2.79
CA THR A 11 -3.88 -4.83 4.00
C THR A 11 -4.39 -6.21 3.67
N HIS A 12 -5.14 -6.36 2.57
CA HIS A 12 -5.71 -7.63 2.10
C HIS A 12 -6.37 -8.44 3.24
N CYS A 13 -7.09 -7.78 4.12
CA CYS A 13 -7.76 -8.40 5.26
C CYS A 13 -9.28 -8.43 5.03
N PRO A 14 -9.94 -9.60 4.98
CA PRO A 14 -9.45 -10.93 5.42
C PRO A 14 -8.89 -11.83 4.31
N GLU A 15 -8.68 -11.36 3.08
CA GLU A 15 -8.35 -12.23 1.93
C GLU A 15 -7.04 -13.01 2.11
N PHE A 16 -5.96 -12.32 2.54
CA PHE A 16 -4.63 -12.91 2.73
C PHE A 16 -4.13 -12.79 4.17
N LEU A 17 -4.70 -11.90 4.97
CA LEU A 17 -4.48 -11.78 6.40
C LEU A 17 -5.79 -12.03 7.13
N GLU A 18 -5.86 -13.01 8.01
CA GLU A 18 -7.06 -13.28 8.81
C GLU A 18 -7.45 -12.08 9.69
N ARG A 19 -6.46 -11.36 10.22
CA ARG A 19 -6.64 -10.14 11.01
C ARG A 19 -5.46 -9.18 10.82
N LEU A 20 -5.69 -7.90 11.08
CA LEU A 20 -4.63 -6.90 11.13
C LEU A 20 -3.66 -7.22 12.28
N PRO A 21 -2.33 -7.06 12.08
CA PRO A 21 -1.34 -7.28 13.11
C PRO A 21 -1.51 -6.33 14.31
N ASP A 22 -1.34 -6.82 15.54
CA ASP A 22 -1.43 -5.98 16.74
C ASP A 22 -0.38 -4.86 16.71
N ARG A 23 0.80 -5.14 16.18
CA ARG A 23 1.87 -4.17 15.97
C ARG A 23 1.46 -2.97 15.12
N LEU A 24 0.54 -3.15 14.16
CA LEU A 24 -0.03 -2.05 13.36
C LEU A 24 -0.68 -1.01 14.27
N PHE A 25 -1.52 -1.46 15.20
CA PHE A 25 -2.25 -0.56 16.11
C PHE A 25 -1.30 0.15 17.08
N GLU A 26 -0.27 -0.54 17.58
CA GLU A 26 0.75 0.07 18.44
C GLU A 26 1.51 1.19 17.71
N VAL A 27 1.91 0.95 16.45
CA VAL A 27 2.65 1.93 15.64
C VAL A 27 1.79 3.15 15.28
N LEU A 28 0.51 2.92 15.03
CA LEU A 28 -0.44 3.95 14.63
C LEU A 28 -1.14 4.65 15.82
N ASP A 29 -0.80 4.30 17.04
CA ASP A 29 -1.38 4.97 18.21
C ASP A 29 -1.03 6.47 18.22
N GLY A 30 -2.04 7.30 18.52
CA GLY A 30 -1.91 8.74 18.56
C GLY A 30 -1.68 9.44 17.22
N VAL A 31 -2.10 8.83 16.09
CA VAL A 31 -2.16 9.53 14.79
C VAL A 31 -3.44 10.35 14.68
N ASP A 32 -3.39 11.45 13.94
CA ASP A 32 -4.51 12.35 13.73
C ASP A 32 -5.40 11.96 12.55
N LEU A 33 -4.84 11.22 11.59
CA LEU A 33 -5.49 10.81 10.36
C LEU A 33 -4.88 9.50 9.84
N VAL A 34 -5.70 8.63 9.26
CA VAL A 34 -5.27 7.43 8.53
C VAL A 34 -5.60 7.60 7.05
N LEU A 35 -4.60 7.49 6.18
CA LEU A 35 -4.74 7.40 4.74
C LEU A 35 -4.56 5.94 4.32
N HIS A 36 -5.56 5.34 3.65
CA HIS A 36 -5.44 3.98 3.15
C HIS A 36 -5.38 3.96 1.61
N ALA A 37 -4.26 3.52 1.06
CA ALA A 37 -3.98 3.57 -0.36
C ALA A 37 -4.49 2.34 -1.15
N GLY A 38 -5.58 1.71 -0.69
CA GLY A 38 -6.28 0.63 -1.42
C GLY A 38 -5.81 -0.78 -1.06
N ASP A 39 -6.50 -1.77 -1.65
CA ASP A 39 -6.39 -3.20 -1.35
C ASP A 39 -6.68 -3.50 0.13
N ILE A 40 -7.89 -3.11 0.53
CA ILE A 40 -8.42 -3.17 1.90
C ILE A 40 -9.13 -4.50 2.14
N ASN A 41 -10.02 -4.88 1.21
CA ASN A 41 -10.88 -6.07 1.12
C ASN A 41 -12.12 -6.06 2.02
N SER A 42 -12.21 -5.28 3.10
CA SER A 42 -13.34 -5.34 4.02
C SER A 42 -13.64 -4.00 4.70
N GLU A 43 -14.93 -3.70 4.89
CA GLU A 43 -15.37 -2.58 5.72
C GLU A 43 -14.94 -2.76 7.19
N LEU A 44 -14.81 -4.01 7.67
CA LEU A 44 -14.33 -4.29 9.03
C LEU A 44 -12.88 -3.82 9.22
N THR A 45 -12.06 -3.92 8.16
CA THR A 45 -10.68 -3.39 8.16
C THR A 45 -10.69 -1.87 8.32
N LEU A 46 -11.55 -1.17 7.57
CA LEU A 46 -11.71 0.28 7.71
C LEU A 46 -12.24 0.66 9.09
N ALA A 47 -13.23 -0.07 9.59
CA ALA A 47 -13.79 0.17 10.93
C ALA A 47 -12.76 -0.06 12.03
N ALA A 48 -11.87 -1.06 11.90
CA ALA A 48 -10.80 -1.30 12.86
C ALA A 48 -9.79 -0.14 12.88
N LEU A 49 -9.37 0.35 11.71
CA LEU A 49 -8.49 1.52 11.59
C LEU A 49 -9.20 2.80 12.07
N GLY A 50 -10.51 2.91 11.84
CA GLY A 50 -11.34 4.03 12.26
C GLY A 50 -11.46 4.21 13.78
N ARG A 51 -11.04 3.22 14.57
CA ARG A 51 -10.92 3.33 16.05
C ARG A 51 -9.71 4.16 16.48
N LEU A 52 -8.71 4.27 15.61
CA LEU A 52 -7.50 5.06 15.89
C LEU A 52 -7.70 6.53 15.55
N ALA A 53 -8.18 6.80 14.34
CA ALA A 53 -8.43 8.14 13.83
C ALA A 53 -9.38 8.08 12.62
N ARG A 54 -9.78 9.24 12.10
CA ARG A 54 -10.52 9.35 10.83
C ARG A 54 -9.76 8.66 9.71
N VAL A 55 -10.47 7.84 8.90
CA VAL A 55 -9.89 7.12 7.76
C VAL A 55 -10.33 7.75 6.45
N GLU A 56 -9.37 8.06 5.59
CA GLU A 56 -9.58 8.46 4.21
C GLU A 56 -8.97 7.39 3.29
N ALA A 57 -9.83 6.65 2.59
CA ALA A 57 -9.43 5.50 1.80
C ALA A 57 -9.75 5.67 0.32
N VAL A 58 -8.99 4.96 -0.51
CA VAL A 58 -9.24 4.79 -1.95
C VAL A 58 -9.37 3.32 -2.29
N LYS A 59 -10.01 3.05 -3.43
CA LYS A 59 -10.20 1.70 -3.95
C LYS A 59 -8.92 1.16 -4.57
N GLY A 60 -8.56 -0.08 -4.25
CA GLY A 60 -7.54 -0.88 -4.93
C GLY A 60 -8.13 -1.95 -5.86
N ASP A 61 -7.28 -2.83 -6.36
CA ASP A 61 -7.66 -3.88 -7.32
C ASP A 61 -8.52 -4.98 -6.67
N HIS A 62 -8.28 -5.25 -5.39
CA HIS A 62 -8.96 -6.29 -4.61
C HIS A 62 -10.21 -5.79 -3.88
N ASP A 63 -10.60 -4.52 -4.02
CA ASP A 63 -11.70 -3.88 -3.30
C ASP A 63 -13.04 -3.95 -4.05
N GLY A 64 -13.31 -5.07 -4.71
CA GLY A 64 -14.57 -5.26 -5.46
C GLY A 64 -15.82 -5.07 -4.61
N SER A 65 -15.80 -5.51 -3.35
CA SER A 65 -16.87 -5.37 -2.37
C SER A 65 -17.03 -3.94 -1.82
N LEU A 66 -16.01 -3.09 -1.96
CA LEU A 66 -15.98 -1.70 -1.49
C LEU A 66 -16.20 -0.72 -2.66
N ALA A 67 -17.29 -0.94 -3.42
CA ALA A 67 -17.57 -0.22 -4.66
C ALA A 67 -17.71 1.31 -4.49
N ASN A 68 -18.06 1.78 -3.29
CA ASN A 68 -18.25 3.20 -2.97
C ASN A 68 -16.97 3.99 -2.74
N LEU A 69 -15.82 3.32 -2.65
CA LEU A 69 -14.55 4.01 -2.49
C LEU A 69 -14.11 4.67 -3.81
N PRO A 70 -13.62 5.91 -3.76
CA PRO A 70 -13.11 6.59 -4.94
C PRO A 70 -11.77 5.98 -5.41
N ALA A 71 -11.46 6.10 -6.70
CA ALA A 71 -10.16 5.68 -7.26
C ALA A 71 -8.99 6.60 -6.84
N SER A 72 -9.30 7.83 -6.45
CA SER A 72 -8.34 8.78 -5.88
C SER A 72 -9.05 9.72 -4.92
N ARG A 73 -8.33 10.21 -3.92
CA ARG A 73 -8.83 11.18 -2.95
C ARG A 73 -7.78 12.24 -2.69
N GLU A 74 -8.23 13.48 -2.58
CA GLU A 74 -7.40 14.60 -2.19
C GLU A 74 -7.76 15.02 -0.76
N VAL A 75 -6.76 15.20 0.07
CA VAL A 75 -6.88 15.61 1.47
C VAL A 75 -5.92 16.76 1.73
N THR A 76 -6.40 17.81 2.40
CA THR A 76 -5.56 18.92 2.81
C THR A 76 -5.24 18.80 4.31
N VAL A 77 -3.95 18.76 4.64
CA VAL A 77 -3.43 18.70 6.03
C VAL A 77 -2.38 19.78 6.19
N GLU A 78 -2.54 20.64 7.19
CA GLU A 78 -1.63 21.77 7.44
C GLU A 78 -1.33 22.59 6.17
N GLY A 79 -2.36 22.82 5.34
CA GLY A 79 -2.24 23.54 4.07
C GLY A 79 -1.52 22.76 2.96
N LYS A 80 -1.07 21.52 3.20
CA LYS A 80 -0.45 20.64 2.19
C LYS A 80 -1.50 19.78 1.52
N ARG A 81 -1.47 19.72 0.20
CA ARG A 81 -2.35 18.92 -0.64
C ARG A 81 -1.76 17.51 -0.83
N ILE A 82 -2.41 16.52 -0.25
CA ILE A 82 -2.02 15.11 -0.32
C ILE A 82 -3.01 14.38 -1.20
N VAL A 83 -2.53 13.73 -2.25
CA VAL A 83 -3.34 12.86 -3.10
C VAL A 83 -3.09 11.41 -2.71
N VAL A 84 -4.16 10.67 -2.46
CA VAL A 84 -4.14 9.23 -2.19
C VAL A 84 -4.66 8.49 -3.41
N VAL A 85 -3.92 7.50 -3.89
CA VAL A 85 -4.29 6.62 -5.01
C VAL A 85 -3.78 5.21 -4.73
N HIS A 86 -4.39 4.19 -5.34
CA HIS A 86 -3.80 2.85 -5.22
C HIS A 86 -2.53 2.72 -6.05
N GLY A 87 -2.48 3.30 -7.25
CA GLY A 87 -1.27 3.32 -8.05
C GLY A 87 -1.19 2.24 -9.12
N GLN A 88 -2.27 1.48 -9.30
CA GLN A 88 -2.34 0.50 -10.39
C GLN A 88 -2.23 1.17 -11.77
N ARG A 89 -1.63 0.46 -12.71
CA ARG A 89 -1.55 0.83 -14.13
C ARG A 89 -2.35 -0.15 -14.97
N SER A 90 -2.32 -0.01 -16.29
CA SER A 90 -3.02 -0.94 -17.17
C SER A 90 -2.49 -2.38 -17.00
N ARG A 91 -3.37 -3.38 -17.10
CA ARG A 91 -3.04 -4.81 -17.00
C ARG A 91 -1.92 -5.23 -17.95
N TRP A 92 -1.85 -4.63 -19.15
CA TRP A 92 -0.79 -4.86 -20.12
C TRP A 92 0.62 -4.54 -19.63
N ILE A 93 0.76 -3.67 -18.62
CA ILE A 93 2.04 -3.32 -17.99
C ILE A 93 2.26 -4.17 -16.73
N GLU A 94 1.21 -4.40 -15.95
CA GLU A 94 1.32 -5.08 -14.64
C GLU A 94 1.53 -6.60 -14.81
N GLU A 95 0.76 -7.27 -15.67
CA GLU A 95 0.83 -8.73 -15.83
C GLU A 95 2.21 -9.23 -16.25
N PRO A 96 2.86 -8.72 -17.34
CA PRO A 96 4.20 -9.15 -17.70
C PRO A 96 5.24 -8.88 -16.62
N SER A 97 5.06 -7.81 -15.90
CA SER A 97 5.98 -7.41 -14.83
C SER A 97 5.86 -8.32 -13.61
N THR A 98 4.66 -8.70 -13.24
CA THR A 98 4.40 -9.65 -12.14
C THR A 98 4.91 -11.03 -12.50
N LEU A 99 4.70 -11.47 -13.74
CA LEU A 99 5.23 -12.73 -14.24
C LEU A 99 6.76 -12.77 -14.16
N LEU A 100 7.45 -11.74 -14.66
CA LEU A 100 8.92 -11.67 -14.60
C LEU A 100 9.44 -11.62 -13.17
N TRP A 101 8.78 -10.87 -12.27
CA TRP A 101 9.13 -10.85 -10.85
C TRP A 101 8.98 -12.22 -10.22
N THR A 102 7.88 -12.91 -10.50
CA THR A 102 7.57 -14.24 -9.97
C THR A 102 8.58 -15.28 -10.49
N LEU A 103 8.77 -15.36 -11.80
CA LEU A 103 9.70 -16.32 -12.41
C LEU A 103 11.15 -16.10 -11.99
N SER A 104 11.52 -14.88 -11.66
CA SER A 104 12.85 -14.55 -11.14
C SER A 104 12.99 -14.79 -9.63
N LEU A 105 12.01 -15.37 -8.94
CA LEU A 105 11.99 -15.57 -7.49
C LEU A 105 12.22 -14.26 -6.70
N GLY A 106 11.74 -13.13 -7.23
CA GLY A 106 11.88 -11.82 -6.63
C GLY A 106 13.17 -11.06 -6.97
N TYR A 107 14.07 -11.65 -7.77
CA TYR A 107 15.32 -10.98 -8.15
C TYR A 107 15.11 -9.86 -9.18
N PHE A 108 14.25 -10.08 -10.15
CA PHE A 108 13.97 -9.09 -11.19
C PHE A 108 12.83 -8.17 -10.76
N ARG A 109 13.16 -6.91 -10.50
CA ARG A 109 12.18 -5.87 -10.10
C ARG A 109 12.21 -4.75 -11.13
N PRO A 110 11.36 -4.79 -12.15
CA PRO A 110 11.38 -3.78 -13.21
C PRO A 110 11.08 -2.38 -12.65
N LYS A 111 11.96 -1.41 -12.98
CA LYS A 111 11.71 0.02 -12.70
C LYS A 111 10.63 0.50 -13.65
N ARG A 112 9.45 0.82 -13.16
CA ARG A 112 8.23 0.92 -13.96
C ARG A 112 7.77 2.34 -14.29
N GLY A 113 8.46 3.36 -13.85
CA GLY A 113 8.06 4.75 -14.10
C GLY A 113 6.69 5.16 -13.52
N LEU A 114 6.14 4.35 -12.58
CA LEU A 114 4.88 4.63 -11.90
C LEU A 114 4.90 6.02 -11.24
N GLN A 115 5.98 6.32 -10.52
CA GLN A 115 6.13 7.59 -9.80
C GLN A 115 6.07 8.78 -10.75
N ARG A 116 6.74 8.68 -11.91
CA ARG A 116 6.70 9.74 -12.94
C ARG A 116 5.31 9.89 -13.57
N ALA A 117 4.57 8.79 -13.71
CA ALA A 117 3.20 8.81 -14.21
C ALA A 117 2.27 9.48 -13.21
N LEU A 118 2.35 9.10 -11.94
CA LEU A 118 1.58 9.71 -10.84
C LEU A 118 1.90 11.21 -10.70
N ARG A 119 3.20 11.57 -10.74
CA ARG A 119 3.61 12.97 -10.70
C ARG A 119 3.04 13.81 -11.87
N ARG A 120 2.93 13.23 -13.06
CA ARG A 120 2.30 13.90 -14.20
C ARG A 120 0.79 14.03 -14.06
N ARG A 121 0.15 13.01 -13.48
CA ARG A 121 -1.31 12.99 -13.27
C ARG A 121 -1.76 14.00 -12.22
N PHE A 122 -0.95 14.22 -11.19
CA PHE A 122 -1.27 15.11 -10.06
C PHE A 122 -0.22 16.21 -9.88
N PRO A 123 -0.17 17.17 -10.82
CA PRO A 123 0.89 18.19 -10.85
C PRO A 123 0.82 19.21 -9.69
N GLN A 124 -0.36 19.33 -9.05
CA GLN A 124 -0.60 20.30 -7.97
C GLN A 124 -0.47 19.71 -6.56
N ALA A 125 -0.17 18.42 -6.43
CA ALA A 125 0.00 17.79 -5.14
C ALA A 125 1.34 18.19 -4.49
N ASP A 126 1.35 18.35 -3.16
CA ASP A 126 2.58 18.42 -2.36
C ASP A 126 3.11 17.02 -2.05
N ALA A 127 2.19 16.05 -1.85
CA ALA A 127 2.52 14.64 -1.72
C ALA A 127 1.52 13.75 -2.47
N ILE A 128 2.01 12.61 -2.99
CA ILE A 128 1.21 11.54 -3.58
C ILE A 128 1.50 10.26 -2.80
N VAL A 129 0.49 9.76 -2.12
CA VAL A 129 0.51 8.50 -1.37
C VAL A 129 -0.04 7.40 -2.25
N TYR A 130 0.66 6.26 -2.34
CA TYR A 130 0.23 5.14 -3.18
C TYR A 130 0.65 3.79 -2.59
N GLY A 131 -0.04 2.70 -2.98
CA GLY A 131 0.21 1.31 -2.59
C GLY A 131 0.60 0.42 -3.77
N HIS A 132 -0.11 -0.71 -3.95
CA HIS A 132 -0.07 -1.64 -5.07
C HIS A 132 1.24 -2.41 -5.27
N THR A 133 2.38 -1.76 -5.12
CA THR A 133 3.68 -2.41 -5.35
C THR A 133 4.17 -3.22 -4.16
N HIS A 134 3.51 -3.12 -3.01
CA HIS A 134 3.91 -3.69 -1.71
C HIS A 134 5.32 -3.29 -1.28
N ARG A 135 5.89 -2.27 -1.87
CA ARG A 135 7.28 -1.90 -1.67
C ARG A 135 7.39 -0.49 -1.12
N SER A 136 7.99 -0.37 0.06
CA SER A 136 8.21 0.93 0.67
C SER A 136 9.15 1.80 -0.17
N GLN A 137 8.75 3.05 -0.39
CA GLN A 137 9.52 4.02 -1.16
C GLN A 137 9.12 5.45 -0.79
N ALA A 138 10.11 6.31 -0.62
CA ALA A 138 9.94 7.75 -0.52
C ALA A 138 10.87 8.42 -1.54
N GLU A 139 10.32 9.19 -2.47
CA GLU A 139 11.09 9.87 -3.51
C GLU A 139 10.45 11.22 -3.79
N THR A 140 11.27 12.26 -3.90
CA THR A 140 10.78 13.59 -4.31
C THR A 140 11.08 13.81 -5.79
N ILE A 141 10.04 14.01 -6.60
CA ILE A 141 10.14 14.29 -8.03
C ILE A 141 9.56 15.66 -8.32
N LYS A 142 10.40 16.59 -8.77
CA LYS A 142 10.02 17.97 -9.11
C LYS A 142 9.22 18.64 -7.97
N GLY A 143 9.71 18.52 -6.74
CA GLY A 143 9.13 19.16 -5.57
C GLY A 143 7.92 18.44 -4.95
N VAL A 144 7.46 17.31 -5.50
CA VAL A 144 6.36 16.51 -4.97
C VAL A 144 6.90 15.24 -4.34
N LEU A 145 6.52 14.97 -3.09
CA LEU A 145 6.81 13.73 -2.42
C LEU A 145 5.93 12.60 -2.99
N LEU A 146 6.53 11.52 -3.47
CA LEU A 146 5.86 10.26 -3.80
C LEU A 146 6.19 9.24 -2.72
N PHE A 147 5.17 8.78 -2.01
CA PHE A 147 5.33 7.95 -0.84
C PHE A 147 4.50 6.68 -0.93
N ASN A 148 5.17 5.54 -0.87
CA ASN A 148 4.56 4.22 -0.69
C ASN A 148 5.01 3.67 0.66
N PRO A 149 4.09 3.33 1.57
CA PRO A 149 4.46 2.83 2.90
C PRO A 149 4.98 1.38 2.89
N GLY A 150 4.89 0.68 1.75
CA GLY A 150 4.90 -0.77 1.64
C GLY A 150 3.50 -1.35 1.84
N GLY A 151 3.40 -2.66 1.98
CA GLY A 151 2.13 -3.35 2.26
C GLY A 151 2.11 -3.92 3.68
N VAL A 152 0.94 -3.89 4.31
CA VAL A 152 0.71 -4.60 5.59
C VAL A 152 0.77 -6.11 5.35
N HIS A 153 0.17 -6.58 4.26
CA HIS A 153 0.39 -7.94 3.78
C HIS A 153 1.61 -7.99 2.85
N GLN A 154 2.46 -9.01 3.03
CA GLN A 154 3.60 -9.27 2.16
C GLN A 154 3.68 -10.74 1.75
N TRP A 155 3.90 -10.96 0.46
CA TRP A 155 4.19 -12.30 -0.04
C TRP A 155 5.63 -12.69 0.28
N ASN A 156 5.76 -13.81 1.01
CA ASN A 156 7.02 -14.45 1.34
C ASN A 156 6.82 -15.98 1.38
N PRO A 157 7.87 -16.79 1.51
CA PRO A 157 7.74 -18.25 1.53
C PRO A 157 6.77 -18.80 2.59
N ARG A 158 6.64 -18.12 3.74
CA ARG A 158 5.74 -18.54 4.83
C ARG A 158 4.28 -18.28 4.46
N THR A 159 3.96 -17.05 4.04
CA THR A 159 2.60 -16.66 3.65
C THR A 159 2.12 -17.45 2.43
N ALA A 160 3.00 -17.68 1.44
CA ALA A 160 2.68 -18.51 0.28
C ALA A 160 2.37 -19.98 0.66
N LYS A 161 3.16 -20.58 1.55
CA LYS A 161 2.90 -21.93 2.07
C LYS A 161 1.59 -22.01 2.84
N HIS A 162 1.31 -21.02 3.68
CA HIS A 162 0.06 -20.96 4.44
C HIS A 162 -1.14 -20.85 3.48
N ARG A 163 -1.08 -19.96 2.50
CA ARG A 163 -2.16 -19.80 1.52
C ARG A 163 -2.43 -21.07 0.71
N LEU A 164 -1.40 -21.86 0.40
CA LEU A 164 -1.56 -23.16 -0.27
C LEU A 164 -2.42 -24.16 0.51
N THR A 165 -2.52 -24.04 1.84
CA THR A 165 -3.39 -24.89 2.67
C THR A 165 -4.86 -24.48 2.63
N GLN A 166 -5.18 -23.31 2.07
CA GLN A 166 -6.53 -22.72 2.02
C GLN A 166 -7.28 -23.02 0.71
N ASN A 167 -6.88 -24.04 -0.04
CA ASN A 167 -7.47 -24.40 -1.33
C ASN A 167 -7.59 -23.24 -2.32
N PRO A 168 -6.50 -22.57 -2.68
CA PRO A 168 -6.52 -21.48 -3.65
C PRO A 168 -7.00 -21.98 -5.02
N GLY A 169 -7.53 -21.06 -5.85
CA GLY A 169 -7.88 -21.36 -7.23
C GLY A 169 -6.67 -21.84 -8.04
N TRP A 170 -6.89 -22.55 -9.14
CA TRP A 170 -5.81 -23.20 -9.92
C TRP A 170 -4.71 -22.22 -10.34
N PHE A 171 -5.07 -21.05 -10.84
CA PHE A 171 -4.09 -20.02 -11.25
C PHE A 171 -3.26 -19.51 -10.06
N GLU A 172 -3.93 -19.20 -8.96
CA GLU A 172 -3.28 -18.77 -7.70
C GLU A 172 -2.36 -19.89 -7.16
N TRP A 173 -2.81 -21.14 -7.22
CA TRP A 173 -2.02 -22.29 -6.80
C TRP A 173 -0.71 -22.39 -7.61
N CYS A 174 -0.77 -22.28 -8.95
CA CYS A 174 0.43 -22.30 -9.80
C CYS A 174 1.41 -21.18 -9.40
N TRP A 175 0.91 -19.99 -9.19
CA TRP A 175 1.72 -18.86 -8.77
C TRP A 175 2.34 -19.08 -7.38
N LEU A 176 1.58 -19.60 -6.42
CA LEU A 176 2.06 -19.89 -5.07
C LEU A 176 3.14 -20.98 -5.04
N GLN A 177 3.12 -21.95 -5.97
CA GLN A 177 4.22 -22.91 -6.09
C GLN A 177 5.58 -22.24 -6.38
N VAL A 178 5.56 -21.14 -7.10
CA VAL A 178 6.78 -20.33 -7.32
C VAL A 178 7.06 -19.42 -6.13
N ALA A 179 6.03 -18.74 -5.63
CA ALA A 179 6.14 -17.76 -4.54
C ALA A 179 6.70 -18.36 -3.24
N ARG A 180 6.39 -19.63 -2.92
CA ARG A 180 6.95 -20.33 -1.74
C ARG A 180 8.48 -20.50 -1.78
N HIS A 181 9.11 -20.26 -2.92
CA HIS A 181 10.56 -20.34 -3.11
C HIS A 181 11.24 -18.97 -3.27
N MET A 182 10.52 -17.88 -3.04
CA MET A 182 11.08 -16.52 -3.14
C MET A 182 12.34 -16.37 -2.28
N ARG A 183 13.34 -15.73 -2.87
CA ARG A 183 14.63 -15.42 -2.21
C ARG A 183 14.70 -13.98 -1.76
N ARG A 184 13.92 -13.08 -2.39
CA ARG A 184 13.86 -11.66 -2.05
C ARG A 184 12.40 -11.23 -1.95
N TYR A 185 12.03 -10.73 -0.80
CA TYR A 185 10.70 -10.21 -0.46
C TYR A 185 10.84 -9.02 0.48
N ASP A 186 9.82 -8.19 0.53
CA ASP A 186 9.79 -7.03 1.42
C ASP A 186 9.14 -7.42 2.76
N THR A 187 9.45 -6.67 3.83
CA THR A 187 8.84 -6.83 5.15
C THR A 187 7.51 -6.09 5.20
N PRO A 188 6.51 -6.59 5.97
CA PRO A 188 5.31 -5.82 6.28
C PRO A 188 5.66 -4.45 6.85
N SER A 189 5.00 -3.41 6.36
CA SER A 189 5.31 -2.04 6.79
C SER A 189 4.14 -1.09 6.64
N VAL A 190 4.21 0.03 7.37
CA VAL A 190 3.32 1.18 7.29
C VAL A 190 4.13 2.45 7.23
N GLY A 191 3.48 3.55 6.93
CA GLY A 191 4.11 4.86 6.89
C GLY A 191 3.54 5.84 7.92
N ILE A 192 4.36 6.78 8.33
CA ILE A 192 3.94 7.99 9.03
C ILE A 192 4.43 9.19 8.24
N LEU A 193 3.54 10.14 7.98
CA LEU A 193 3.89 11.48 7.50
C LEU A 193 3.77 12.45 8.67
N GLU A 194 4.85 13.11 9.01
CA GLU A 194 4.84 14.24 9.93
C GLU A 194 4.73 15.50 9.09
N ILE A 195 3.63 16.26 9.28
CA ILE A 195 3.27 17.38 8.42
C ILE A 195 3.18 18.64 9.29
N GLY A 196 3.92 19.68 8.93
CA GLY A 196 3.93 20.95 9.63
C GLY A 196 4.64 22.05 8.83
N ASP A 197 5.03 23.13 9.49
CA ASP A 197 5.67 24.29 8.85
C ASP A 197 6.95 23.93 8.09
N SER A 198 7.70 22.94 8.58
CA SER A 198 8.91 22.42 7.93
C SER A 198 8.66 21.57 6.67
N GLY A 199 7.39 21.28 6.34
CA GLY A 199 7.01 20.46 5.21
C GLY A 199 6.46 19.09 5.59
N ILE A 200 6.67 18.09 4.73
CA ILE A 200 6.20 16.71 4.89
C ILE A 200 7.41 15.80 5.07
N VAL A 201 7.51 15.14 6.21
CA VAL A 201 8.58 14.19 6.53
C VAL A 201 8.03 12.76 6.55
N PRO A 202 8.39 11.92 5.56
CA PRO A 202 7.93 10.53 5.51
C PRO A 202 8.83 9.63 6.37
N ARG A 203 8.20 8.65 7.05
CA ARG A 203 8.89 7.55 7.73
C ARG A 203 8.20 6.24 7.38
N VAL A 204 8.98 5.21 7.14
CA VAL A 204 8.50 3.81 7.00
C VAL A 204 8.84 3.06 8.27
N ILE A 205 7.87 2.30 8.78
CA ILE A 205 8.00 1.51 10.01
C ILE A 205 7.64 0.07 9.69
N GLU A 206 8.53 -0.87 9.97
CA GLU A 206 8.30 -2.30 9.84
C GLU A 206 7.38 -2.82 10.95
N LEU A 207 6.52 -3.79 10.60
CA LEU A 207 5.51 -4.38 11.47
C LEU A 207 5.95 -5.73 12.05
#